data_826dc4025aa5f3431dc70cfce8fa87d3
#
_entry.id   826dc4025aa5f3431dc70cfce8fa87d3
#
_cell.length_a   1.000
_cell.length_b   1.000
_cell.length_c   1.000
_cell.angle_alpha   90.00
_cell.angle_beta   90.00
_cell.angle_gamma   90.00
#
_symmetry.space_group_name_H-M   'P 1'
#
loop_
_entity.id
_entity.type
_entity.pdbx_description
1 polymer ?
#
loop_
_entity_poly.entity_id
_entity_poly.type
_entity_poly.pdbx_seq_one_letter_code
_entity_poly.pdbx_strand_id
1 'polypeptide(L)'
;SATRANDPKSNNGVYPFEKERPFLWRTGTALADFNGDGLTDLVTHDGHTRVATLFTQYRHKDGTPHLRKDRALQLSDGRPINDAIVNRRSHWTESFRAIDWDGDGLQDLFYSVAGAHGGTKDGGSIYWLRNVGTKTKPVFASPTTMRCFGEPIRVTNHGPHPWPGDFDGDGKPDLITCVEWSVYPYYSHTALMMKERPKYTVELRK
;
A
#
# COMPACT_ATOMS: atom_id res chain seq x y z
N SER A 1 -6.48 -7.89 18.82
CA SER A 1 -6.12 -9.13 19.47
C SER A 1 -6.83 -10.28 18.76
N ALA A 2 -6.08 -11.34 18.45
CA ALA A 2 -6.58 -12.53 17.73
C ALA A 2 -7.77 -13.22 18.42
N THR A 3 -8.00 -12.95 19.69
CA THR A 3 -9.08 -13.53 20.49
C THR A 3 -10.47 -12.97 20.18
N ARG A 4 -10.58 -11.76 19.65
CA ARG A 4 -11.89 -11.20 19.27
C ARG A 4 -12.39 -11.67 17.91
N ALA A 5 -11.51 -12.07 17.03
CA ALA A 5 -11.89 -12.55 15.70
C ALA A 5 -12.57 -13.93 15.73
N ASN A 6 -12.39 -14.68 16.82
CA ASN A 6 -12.94 -16.03 16.98
C ASN A 6 -14.09 -16.12 18.00
N ASP A 7 -14.57 -14.99 18.53
CA ASP A 7 -15.74 -14.99 19.41
C ASP A 7 -17.03 -14.99 18.56
N PRO A 8 -17.77 -16.09 18.52
CA PRO A 8 -19.01 -16.17 17.73
C PRO A 8 -20.12 -15.25 18.25
N LYS A 9 -19.93 -14.62 19.41
CA LYS A 9 -20.82 -13.62 19.99
C LYS A 9 -20.39 -12.18 19.73
N SER A 10 -19.21 -11.98 19.16
CA SER A 10 -18.67 -10.66 18.84
C SER A 10 -19.13 -10.27 17.44
N ASN A 11 -20.00 -9.27 17.35
CA ASN A 11 -20.33 -8.64 16.08
C ASN A 11 -19.13 -7.89 15.43
N ASN A 12 -17.98 -7.90 16.09
CA ASN A 12 -16.77 -7.21 15.66
C ASN A 12 -15.81 -8.15 14.93
N GLY A 13 -16.23 -8.79 13.86
CA GLY A 13 -15.26 -9.37 13.00
C GLY A 13 -15.46 -10.80 12.51
N VAL A 14 -16.47 -11.49 12.97
CA VAL A 14 -16.88 -12.73 12.31
C VAL A 14 -17.97 -12.37 11.31
N TYR A 15 -17.55 -11.93 10.15
CA TYR A 15 -18.47 -11.79 9.04
C TYR A 15 -18.77 -13.18 8.50
N PRO A 16 -20.05 -13.52 8.23
CA PRO A 16 -20.43 -14.84 7.72
C PRO A 16 -19.72 -15.23 6.41
N PHE A 17 -19.12 -14.26 5.74
CA PHE A 17 -18.39 -14.41 4.48
C PHE A 17 -16.85 -14.33 4.64
N GLU A 18 -16.31 -14.53 5.82
CA GLU A 18 -14.83 -14.55 6.00
C GLU A 18 -14.15 -15.61 5.13
N LYS A 19 -14.84 -16.71 4.88
CA LYS A 19 -14.37 -17.76 3.95
C LYS A 19 -14.33 -17.31 2.48
N GLU A 20 -15.11 -16.29 2.15
CA GLU A 20 -15.27 -15.76 0.79
C GLU A 20 -14.60 -14.40 0.61
N ARG A 21 -13.81 -13.94 1.57
CA ARG A 21 -13.18 -12.64 1.52
C ARG A 21 -12.16 -12.58 0.37
N PRO A 22 -12.46 -11.84 -0.71
CA PRO A 22 -11.54 -11.77 -1.85
C PRO A 22 -10.30 -10.93 -1.53
N PHE A 23 -10.42 -9.95 -0.62
CA PHE A 23 -9.36 -8.99 -0.29
C PHE A 23 -9.02 -9.02 1.19
N LEU A 24 -7.75 -8.72 1.49
CA LEU A 24 -7.31 -8.53 2.86
C LEU A 24 -7.91 -7.25 3.44
N TRP A 25 -8.28 -7.28 4.70
CA TRP A 25 -8.79 -6.14 5.41
C TRP A 25 -7.72 -5.05 5.60
N ARG A 26 -8.14 -3.77 5.49
CA ARG A 26 -7.27 -2.59 5.60
C ARG A 26 -6.13 -2.55 4.58
N THR A 27 -6.37 -3.02 3.39
CA THR A 27 -5.42 -2.93 2.29
C THR A 27 -5.86 -1.85 1.32
N GLY A 28 -4.95 -0.93 1.01
CA GLY A 28 -5.13 -0.01 -0.11
C GLY A 28 -4.86 -0.70 -1.43
N THR A 29 -5.52 -0.25 -2.48
CA THR A 29 -5.50 -0.89 -3.80
C THR A 29 -4.81 -0.01 -4.84
N ALA A 30 -4.09 -0.63 -5.78
CA ALA A 30 -3.65 0.01 -7.01
C ALA A 30 -4.63 -0.26 -8.14
N LEU A 31 -4.90 0.75 -8.93
CA LEU A 31 -5.78 0.70 -10.08
C LEU A 31 -5.02 1.16 -11.32
N ALA A 32 -4.91 0.31 -12.32
CA ALA A 32 -4.33 0.60 -13.63
C ALA A 32 -4.68 -0.51 -14.62
N ASP A 33 -4.40 -0.28 -15.90
CA ASP A 33 -4.45 -1.34 -16.91
C ASP A 33 -3.15 -2.16 -16.85
N PHE A 34 -3.17 -3.30 -16.17
CA PHE A 34 -2.03 -4.20 -15.99
C PHE A 34 -1.93 -5.32 -17.03
N ASN A 35 -2.89 -5.40 -17.94
CA ASN A 35 -2.90 -6.43 -18.96
C ASN A 35 -2.95 -5.87 -20.39
N GLY A 36 -3.10 -4.55 -20.54
CA GLY A 36 -3.10 -3.85 -21.82
C GLY A 36 -4.41 -3.94 -22.59
N ASP A 37 -5.53 -4.30 -21.95
CA ASP A 37 -6.83 -4.42 -22.60
C ASP A 37 -7.67 -3.13 -22.57
N GLY A 38 -7.16 -2.07 -21.95
CA GLY A 38 -7.83 -0.76 -21.83
C GLY A 38 -8.83 -0.68 -20.68
N LEU A 39 -9.00 -1.74 -19.88
CA LEU A 39 -9.84 -1.72 -18.70
C LEU A 39 -9.00 -1.51 -17.43
N THR A 40 -9.62 -0.97 -16.40
CA THR A 40 -8.93 -0.74 -15.13
C THR A 40 -8.93 -2.01 -14.29
N ASP A 41 -7.76 -2.61 -14.11
CA ASP A 41 -7.52 -3.73 -13.23
C ASP A 41 -7.27 -3.28 -11.79
N LEU A 42 -7.22 -4.25 -10.87
CA LEU A 42 -7.01 -4.04 -9.45
C LEU A 42 -5.84 -4.88 -8.96
N VAL A 43 -4.90 -4.25 -8.25
CA VAL A 43 -3.89 -4.94 -7.44
C VAL A 43 -4.16 -4.70 -5.98
N THR A 44 -4.28 -5.77 -5.21
CA THR A 44 -4.46 -5.74 -3.75
C THR A 44 -3.98 -7.06 -3.14
N HIS A 45 -3.91 -7.14 -1.82
CA HIS A 45 -3.65 -8.41 -1.16
C HIS A 45 -4.88 -9.33 -1.22
N ASP A 46 -4.66 -10.54 -1.65
CA ASP A 46 -5.66 -11.60 -1.56
C ASP A 46 -6.00 -11.91 -0.10
N GLY A 47 -7.29 -12.04 0.18
CA GLY A 47 -7.79 -12.19 1.55
C GLY A 47 -7.39 -13.49 2.25
N HIS A 48 -6.99 -14.52 1.49
CA HIS A 48 -6.58 -15.81 2.03
C HIS A 48 -5.07 -15.99 2.09
N THR A 49 -4.38 -15.61 1.01
CA THR A 49 -2.93 -15.84 0.88
C THR A 49 -2.09 -14.70 1.42
N ARG A 50 -2.67 -13.50 1.57
CA ARG A 50 -1.97 -12.26 1.91
C ARG A 50 -0.84 -11.90 0.93
N VAL A 51 -0.99 -12.30 -0.31
CA VAL A 51 -0.06 -11.99 -1.39
C VAL A 51 -0.70 -10.96 -2.31
N ALA A 52 0.08 -9.99 -2.78
CA ALA A 52 -0.37 -9.06 -3.80
C ALA A 52 -0.86 -9.83 -5.02
N THR A 53 -2.08 -9.59 -5.41
CA THR A 53 -2.76 -10.34 -6.45
C THR A 53 -3.38 -9.38 -7.45
N LEU A 54 -3.21 -9.69 -8.71
CA LEU A 54 -3.87 -9.01 -9.82
C LEU A 54 -5.28 -9.58 -10.00
N PHE A 55 -6.24 -8.68 -10.04
CA PHE A 55 -7.63 -8.96 -10.40
C PHE A 55 -7.93 -8.19 -11.68
N THR A 56 -8.19 -8.89 -12.76
CA THR A 56 -8.47 -8.28 -14.06
C THR A 56 -9.93 -7.93 -14.20
N GLN A 57 -10.18 -6.74 -14.74
CA GLN A 57 -11.53 -6.30 -15.06
C GLN A 57 -12.02 -7.00 -16.35
N TYR A 58 -13.29 -7.28 -16.39
CA TYR A 58 -13.98 -7.67 -17.61
C TYR A 58 -15.41 -7.10 -17.62
N ARG A 59 -16.00 -6.98 -18.80
CA ARG A 59 -17.40 -6.59 -18.94
C ARG A 59 -18.29 -7.82 -18.90
N HIS A 60 -19.22 -7.84 -17.96
CA HIS A 60 -20.27 -8.84 -17.92
C HIS A 60 -21.25 -8.64 -19.09
N LYS A 61 -22.11 -9.63 -19.34
CA LYS A 61 -23.08 -9.62 -20.46
C LYS A 61 -24.02 -8.41 -20.45
N ASP A 62 -24.32 -7.87 -19.30
CA ASP A 62 -25.13 -6.66 -19.09
C ASP A 62 -24.33 -5.34 -19.19
N GLY A 63 -23.04 -5.42 -19.51
CA GLY A 63 -22.14 -4.27 -19.62
C GLY A 63 -21.51 -3.81 -18.30
N THR A 64 -21.88 -4.39 -17.15
CA THR A 64 -21.32 -4.01 -15.85
C THR A 64 -19.87 -4.45 -15.72
N PRO A 65 -19.01 -3.65 -15.03
CA PRO A 65 -17.63 -4.03 -14.74
C PRO A 65 -17.59 -5.08 -13.63
N HIS A 66 -16.87 -6.15 -13.87
CA HIS A 66 -16.60 -7.21 -12.91
C HIS A 66 -15.10 -7.46 -12.81
N LEU A 67 -14.66 -7.99 -11.67
CA LEU A 67 -13.30 -8.42 -11.45
C LEU A 67 -13.22 -9.92 -11.34
N ARG A 68 -12.17 -10.49 -11.89
CA ARG A 68 -11.81 -11.88 -11.66
C ARG A 68 -10.38 -11.98 -11.17
N LYS A 69 -10.12 -12.87 -10.23
CA LYS A 69 -8.77 -13.17 -9.78
C LYS A 69 -7.97 -13.75 -10.94
N ASP A 70 -6.84 -13.12 -11.25
CA ASP A 70 -5.95 -13.59 -12.30
C ASP A 70 -4.77 -14.34 -11.66
N ARG A 71 -3.80 -13.65 -11.09
CA ARG A 71 -2.58 -14.25 -10.55
C ARG A 71 -2.00 -13.50 -9.37
N ALA A 72 -1.24 -14.22 -8.55
CA ALA A 72 -0.35 -13.62 -7.58
C ALA A 72 0.80 -12.90 -8.29
N LEU A 73 1.15 -11.72 -7.79
CA LEU A 73 2.29 -10.96 -8.27
C LEU A 73 3.57 -11.38 -7.54
N GLN A 74 4.68 -11.30 -8.25
CA GLN A 74 5.97 -11.74 -7.73
C GLN A 74 7.09 -10.79 -8.13
N LEU A 75 8.15 -10.84 -7.35
CA LEU A 75 9.42 -10.23 -7.69
C LEU A 75 10.13 -11.04 -8.78
N SER A 76 11.13 -10.42 -9.42
CA SER A 76 11.96 -11.05 -10.46
C SER A 76 12.76 -12.27 -9.97
N ASP A 77 12.95 -12.40 -8.66
CA ASP A 77 13.56 -13.56 -8.01
C ASP A 77 12.57 -14.66 -7.64
N GLY A 78 11.29 -14.51 -8.01
CA GLY A 78 10.22 -15.48 -7.76
C GLY A 78 9.53 -15.35 -6.40
N ARG A 79 9.99 -14.47 -5.51
CA ARG A 79 9.31 -14.26 -4.22
C ARG A 79 7.94 -13.61 -4.42
N PRO A 80 6.90 -14.06 -3.72
CA PRO A 80 5.60 -13.41 -3.72
C PRO A 80 5.67 -12.02 -3.07
N ILE A 81 4.91 -11.06 -3.58
CA ILE A 81 4.86 -9.71 -3.01
C ILE A 81 3.93 -9.72 -1.81
N ASN A 82 4.52 -9.61 -0.62
CA ASN A 82 3.86 -9.45 0.67
C ASN A 82 4.80 -8.73 1.64
N ASP A 83 4.44 -8.64 2.90
CA ASP A 83 5.21 -7.96 3.95
C ASP A 83 6.63 -8.53 4.15
N ALA A 84 6.84 -9.80 3.83
CA ALA A 84 8.16 -10.43 3.97
C ALA A 84 9.23 -9.84 3.03
N ILE A 85 8.85 -9.27 1.88
CA ILE A 85 9.82 -8.69 0.94
C ILE A 85 10.51 -7.44 1.50
N VAL A 86 9.92 -6.81 2.51
CA VAL A 86 10.45 -5.62 3.19
C VAL A 86 10.86 -5.91 4.62
N ASN A 87 10.98 -7.20 4.98
CA ASN A 87 11.36 -7.68 6.31
C ASN A 87 10.47 -7.13 7.43
N ARG A 88 9.18 -7.03 7.17
CA ARG A 88 8.16 -6.57 8.11
C ARG A 88 7.20 -7.70 8.43
N ARG A 89 6.78 -7.78 9.68
CA ARG A 89 5.76 -8.71 10.13
C ARG A 89 4.63 -7.95 10.80
N SER A 90 3.42 -8.39 10.57
CA SER A 90 2.24 -7.91 11.32
C SER A 90 2.00 -6.42 11.21
N HIS A 91 1.59 -5.93 10.06
CA HIS A 91 1.18 -4.54 9.94
C HIS A 91 -0.32 -4.40 9.99
N TRP A 92 -0.74 -3.23 10.42
CA TRP A 92 -2.14 -2.89 10.47
C TRP A 92 -2.68 -2.47 9.11
N THR A 93 -1.82 -1.88 8.29
CA THR A 93 -2.23 -1.30 7.02
C THR A 93 -1.11 -1.43 6.01
N GLU A 94 -1.47 -1.88 4.86
CA GLU A 94 -0.61 -1.95 3.68
C GLU A 94 -1.36 -1.32 2.52
N SER A 95 -0.66 -0.70 1.59
CA SER A 95 -1.32 -0.20 0.40
C SER A 95 -0.46 -0.29 -0.84
N PHE A 96 -1.12 -0.43 -1.98
CA PHE A 96 -0.52 -0.33 -3.29
C PHE A 96 -1.03 0.92 -4.01
N ARG A 97 -0.18 1.49 -4.86
CA ARG A 97 -0.54 2.47 -5.88
C ARG A 97 0.20 2.15 -7.15
N ALA A 98 -0.44 2.40 -8.28
CA ALA A 98 0.16 2.20 -9.59
C ALA A 98 0.53 3.54 -10.21
N ILE A 99 1.68 3.59 -10.83
CA ILE A 99 2.18 4.69 -11.65
C ILE A 99 3.34 4.17 -12.50
N ASP A 100 3.55 4.75 -13.67
CA ASP A 100 4.80 4.66 -14.40
C ASP A 100 5.76 5.69 -13.79
N TRP A 101 6.62 5.24 -12.85
CA TRP A 101 7.47 6.14 -12.07
C TRP A 101 8.73 6.57 -12.80
N ASP A 102 9.30 5.71 -13.63
CA ASP A 102 10.52 5.99 -14.36
C ASP A 102 10.30 6.31 -15.85
N GLY A 103 9.04 6.37 -16.30
CA GLY A 103 8.67 6.77 -17.65
C GLY A 103 8.96 5.71 -18.73
N ASP A 104 9.06 4.43 -18.34
CA ASP A 104 9.36 3.34 -19.26
C ASP A 104 8.10 2.76 -19.95
N GLY A 105 6.92 3.27 -19.62
CA GLY A 105 5.62 2.87 -20.18
C GLY A 105 4.99 1.68 -19.49
N LEU A 106 5.60 1.14 -18.43
CA LEU A 106 5.07 0.06 -17.61
C LEU A 106 4.51 0.61 -16.29
N GLN A 107 3.48 -0.04 -15.77
CA GLN A 107 2.93 0.32 -14.47
C GLN A 107 3.78 -0.28 -13.36
N ASP A 108 4.42 0.59 -12.60
CA ASP A 108 5.10 0.24 -11.35
C ASP A 108 4.12 0.18 -10.18
N LEU A 109 4.59 -0.30 -9.04
CA LEU A 109 3.85 -0.26 -7.80
C LEU A 109 4.61 0.50 -6.71
N PHE A 110 3.94 1.43 -6.06
CA PHE A 110 4.31 1.81 -4.71
C PHE A 110 3.65 0.85 -3.72
N TYR A 111 4.47 0.24 -2.90
CA TYR A 111 4.04 -0.59 -1.78
C TYR A 111 4.36 0.13 -0.48
N SER A 112 3.35 0.44 0.29
CA SER A 112 3.51 1.09 1.58
C SER A 112 3.09 0.19 2.71
N VAL A 113 3.84 0.25 3.79
CA VAL A 113 3.68 -0.59 4.97
C VAL A 113 3.64 0.27 6.21
N ALA A 114 2.62 0.09 7.03
CA ALA A 114 2.46 0.80 8.29
C ALA A 114 3.63 0.56 9.26
N GLY A 115 3.91 1.54 10.08
CA GLY A 115 4.81 1.39 11.21
C GLY A 115 4.21 0.56 12.33
N ALA A 116 5.04 0.09 13.25
CA ALA A 116 4.57 -0.52 14.47
C ALA A 116 3.93 0.50 15.40
N HIS A 117 2.96 0.07 16.21
CA HIS A 117 2.40 0.92 17.26
C HIS A 117 3.50 1.47 18.18
N GLY A 118 3.39 2.74 18.52
CA GLY A 118 4.25 3.37 19.52
C GLY A 118 5.51 4.06 19.00
N GLY A 119 5.56 4.37 17.71
CA GLY A 119 6.63 5.23 17.17
C GLY A 119 8.02 4.63 17.30
N THR A 120 8.14 3.32 17.11
CA THR A 120 9.44 2.65 17.10
C THR A 120 10.31 3.19 15.98
N LYS A 121 11.63 3.11 16.17
CA LYS A 121 12.65 3.52 15.17
C LYS A 121 12.45 2.85 13.81
N ASP A 122 11.66 1.80 13.76
CA ASP A 122 11.31 1.01 12.57
C ASP A 122 9.95 1.35 12.00
N GLY A 123 9.58 2.63 11.95
CA GLY A 123 8.36 3.12 11.32
C GLY A 123 8.10 2.49 9.94
N GLY A 124 6.86 2.56 9.47
CA GLY A 124 6.51 2.16 8.12
C GLY A 124 7.30 2.93 7.07
N SER A 125 7.29 2.46 5.87
CA SER A 125 7.95 3.12 4.74
C SER A 125 7.16 2.93 3.46
N ILE A 126 7.59 3.62 2.41
CA ILE A 126 7.12 3.49 1.06
C ILE A 126 8.23 2.86 0.23
N TYR A 127 7.87 1.85 -0.52
CA TYR A 127 8.79 1.11 -1.38
C TYR A 127 8.32 1.19 -2.83
N TRP A 128 9.24 1.49 -3.71
CA TRP A 128 9.02 1.38 -5.15
C TRP A 128 9.36 -0.03 -5.61
N LEU A 129 8.42 -0.66 -6.26
CA LEU A 129 8.53 -1.94 -6.95
C LEU A 129 8.49 -1.65 -8.44
N ARG A 130 9.66 -1.52 -9.06
CA ARG A 130 9.79 -1.28 -10.49
C ARG A 130 9.27 -2.48 -11.27
N ASN A 131 8.45 -2.26 -12.27
CA ASN A 131 8.02 -3.30 -13.19
C ASN A 131 9.15 -3.58 -14.21
N VAL A 132 9.73 -4.76 -14.14
CA VAL A 132 10.79 -5.24 -15.04
C VAL A 132 10.27 -6.35 -15.97
N GLY A 133 8.97 -6.57 -15.97
CA GLY A 133 8.29 -7.52 -16.84
C GLY A 133 7.81 -6.89 -18.14
N THR A 134 6.57 -7.12 -18.47
CA THR A 134 5.92 -6.54 -19.65
C THR A 134 4.55 -5.96 -19.28
N LYS A 135 3.96 -5.18 -20.17
CA LYS A 135 2.62 -4.62 -19.98
C LYS A 135 1.56 -5.69 -19.66
N THR A 136 1.67 -6.89 -20.24
CA THR A 136 0.71 -7.99 -20.05
C THR A 136 1.13 -9.01 -18.99
N LYS A 137 2.37 -8.96 -18.54
CA LYS A 137 2.93 -9.84 -17.51
C LYS A 137 3.85 -9.07 -16.60
N PRO A 138 3.28 -8.26 -15.68
CA PRO A 138 4.09 -7.50 -14.74
C PRO A 138 4.88 -8.42 -13.81
N VAL A 139 6.14 -8.11 -13.66
CA VAL A 139 7.10 -8.74 -12.72
C VAL A 139 7.90 -7.61 -12.10
N PHE A 140 8.12 -7.63 -10.81
CA PHE A 140 8.65 -6.49 -10.11
C PHE A 140 10.07 -6.72 -9.61
N ALA A 141 10.91 -5.69 -9.69
CA ALA A 141 12.22 -5.71 -9.07
C ALA A 141 12.12 -5.74 -7.54
N SER A 142 13.24 -6.06 -6.89
CA SER A 142 13.33 -5.96 -5.44
C SER A 142 12.96 -4.56 -4.94
N PRO A 143 12.32 -4.45 -3.76
CA PRO A 143 11.86 -3.18 -3.22
C PRO A 143 12.97 -2.15 -3.07
N THR A 144 12.76 -0.96 -3.59
CA THR A 144 13.62 0.20 -3.34
C THR A 144 12.93 1.14 -2.37
N THR A 145 13.55 1.42 -1.23
CA THR A 145 12.98 2.34 -0.24
C THR A 145 12.97 3.75 -0.79
N MET A 146 11.79 4.39 -0.80
CA MET A 146 11.67 5.78 -1.21
C MET A 146 12.34 6.70 -0.20
N ARG A 147 12.98 7.75 -0.72
CA ARG A 147 13.75 8.71 0.07
C ARG A 147 13.26 10.13 -0.15
N CYS A 148 13.35 10.93 0.88
CA CYS A 148 13.10 12.36 0.84
C CYS A 148 14.32 13.05 1.43
N PHE A 149 14.91 14.00 0.72
CA PHE A 149 16.16 14.66 1.13
C PHE A 149 17.30 13.70 1.51
N GLY A 150 17.43 12.60 0.82
CA GLY A 150 18.46 11.59 1.06
C GLY A 150 18.14 10.58 2.17
N GLU A 151 17.10 10.82 2.97
CA GLU A 151 16.69 9.94 4.07
C GLU A 151 15.48 9.05 3.66
N PRO A 152 15.41 7.81 4.15
CA PRO A 152 14.24 6.97 3.95
C PRO A 152 12.97 7.66 4.45
N ILE A 153 11.91 7.63 3.65
CA ILE A 153 10.59 8.06 4.11
C ILE A 153 10.15 7.13 5.23
N ARG A 154 9.89 7.70 6.41
CA ARG A 154 9.44 6.96 7.58
C ARG A 154 8.08 7.44 8.03
N VAL A 155 7.23 6.49 8.34
CA VAL A 155 5.87 6.73 8.80
C VAL A 155 5.65 6.02 10.10
N THR A 156 5.24 6.76 11.09
CA THR A 156 5.32 6.34 12.48
C THR A 156 4.17 5.51 12.98
N ASN A 157 3.06 5.39 12.32
CA ASN A 157 1.92 4.66 12.87
C ASN A 157 1.11 3.93 11.80
N HIS A 158 -0.07 4.41 11.48
CA HIS A 158 -0.85 3.83 10.41
C HIS A 158 -0.24 4.20 9.06
N GLY A 159 -0.30 3.28 8.13
CA GLY A 159 0.50 3.31 6.91
C GLY A 159 0.40 4.59 6.12
N PRO A 160 1.50 4.97 5.52
CA PRO A 160 1.45 5.99 4.50
C PRO A 160 0.51 5.50 3.40
N HIS A 161 -0.36 6.36 2.96
CA HIS A 161 -1.12 6.14 1.75
C HIS A 161 -0.49 7.03 0.68
N PRO A 162 0.53 6.57 -0.04
CA PRO A 162 1.19 7.37 -1.06
C PRO A 162 0.21 7.66 -2.18
N TRP A 163 0.27 8.86 -2.70
CA TRP A 163 -0.50 9.28 -3.85
C TRP A 163 0.46 9.83 -4.89
N PRO A 164 0.82 9.04 -5.90
CA PRO A 164 1.69 9.49 -6.97
C PRO A 164 0.92 10.26 -8.02
N GLY A 165 1.57 11.25 -8.63
CA GLY A 165 1.03 12.08 -9.70
C GLY A 165 1.94 13.26 -9.99
N ASP A 166 1.78 13.90 -11.13
CA ASP A 166 2.44 15.16 -11.44
C ASP A 166 1.63 16.30 -10.83
N PHE A 167 2.04 16.80 -9.66
CA PHE A 167 1.28 17.80 -8.91
C PHE A 167 1.77 19.23 -9.14
N ASP A 168 2.97 19.42 -9.65
CA ASP A 168 3.50 20.75 -9.95
C ASP A 168 3.54 21.07 -11.46
N GLY A 169 3.20 20.09 -12.31
CA GLY A 169 3.08 20.25 -13.75
C GLY A 169 4.42 20.23 -14.49
N ASP A 170 5.48 19.69 -13.89
CA ASP A 170 6.81 19.62 -14.50
C ASP A 170 6.99 18.41 -15.44
N GLY A 171 5.98 17.56 -15.55
CA GLY A 171 5.97 16.35 -16.39
C GLY A 171 6.62 15.14 -15.73
N LYS A 172 7.02 15.22 -14.46
CA LYS A 172 7.56 14.11 -13.68
C LYS A 172 6.58 13.71 -12.60
N PRO A 173 6.60 12.45 -12.18
CA PRO A 173 5.75 12.03 -11.10
C PRO A 173 6.28 12.49 -9.73
N ASP A 174 5.40 13.11 -8.96
CA ASP A 174 5.57 13.46 -7.57
C ASP A 174 4.93 12.45 -6.64
N LEU A 175 5.20 12.59 -5.34
CA LEU A 175 4.62 11.75 -4.32
C LEU A 175 4.07 12.58 -3.17
N ILE A 176 2.73 12.57 -3.03
CA ILE A 176 2.08 13.08 -1.81
C ILE A 176 1.82 11.90 -0.87
N THR A 177 2.14 12.05 0.40
CA THR A 177 1.81 11.07 1.42
C THR A 177 1.28 11.74 2.67
N CYS A 178 0.39 11.05 3.37
CA CYS A 178 -0.05 11.46 4.69
C CYS A 178 0.76 10.73 5.76
N VAL A 179 0.94 11.40 6.87
CA VAL A 179 1.55 10.82 8.07
C VAL A 179 0.53 10.92 9.19
N GLU A 180 0.11 9.79 9.70
CA GLU A 180 -0.61 9.74 10.96
C GLU A 180 0.39 9.61 12.10
N TRP A 181 0.29 10.50 13.05
CA TRP A 181 1.10 10.48 14.25
C TRP A 181 0.23 10.28 15.48
N SER A 182 0.34 9.13 16.10
CA SER A 182 -0.31 8.83 17.37
C SER A 182 0.68 8.92 18.51
N VAL A 183 0.33 9.70 19.50
CA VAL A 183 1.08 9.84 20.74
C VAL A 183 0.37 9.06 21.84
N TYR A 184 1.09 8.18 22.46
CA TYR A 184 0.58 7.44 23.62
C TYR A 184 1.26 7.92 24.90
N PRO A 185 0.50 8.18 25.97
CA PRO A 185 -0.94 8.03 26.12
C PRO A 185 -1.77 9.17 25.53
N TYR A 186 -2.91 8.85 24.97
CA TYR A 186 -3.78 9.77 24.23
C TYR A 186 -4.24 11.02 25.03
N TYR A 187 -4.43 10.87 26.33
CA TYR A 187 -4.91 11.96 27.18
C TYR A 187 -3.90 13.12 27.32
N SER A 188 -2.64 12.89 27.04
CA SER A 188 -1.60 13.93 27.03
C SER A 188 -1.20 14.39 25.63
N HIS A 189 -1.84 13.84 24.59
CA HIS A 189 -1.38 14.01 23.22
C HIS A 189 -1.37 15.48 22.77
N THR A 190 -2.38 16.29 23.16
CA THR A 190 -2.45 17.69 22.75
C THR A 190 -1.25 18.48 23.26
N ALA A 191 -0.94 18.34 24.54
CA ALA A 191 0.20 19.02 25.14
C ALA A 191 1.53 18.55 24.53
N LEU A 192 1.65 17.23 24.29
CA LEU A 192 2.84 16.66 23.69
C LEU A 192 2.99 17.07 22.22
N MET A 193 1.92 17.07 21.45
CA MET A 193 1.93 17.57 20.06
C MET A 193 2.31 19.03 19.97
N MET A 194 1.81 19.86 20.89
CA MET A 194 2.20 21.27 20.93
C MET A 194 3.68 21.44 21.26
N LYS A 195 4.24 20.60 22.12
CA LYS A 195 5.65 20.61 22.49
C LYS A 195 6.57 20.13 21.36
N GLU A 196 6.16 19.07 20.65
CA GLU A 196 6.97 18.43 19.62
C GLU A 196 6.73 19.00 18.21
N ARG A 197 5.63 19.74 18.03
CA ARG A 197 5.24 20.31 16.74
C ARG A 197 6.35 21.07 16.01
N PRO A 198 7.17 21.87 16.69
CA PRO A 198 8.27 22.57 16.01
C PRO A 198 9.32 21.65 15.39
N LYS A 199 9.46 20.42 15.89
CA LYS A 199 10.41 19.44 15.34
C LYS A 199 9.95 18.85 14.01
N TYR A 200 8.67 18.90 13.74
CA TYR A 200 8.04 18.32 12.56
C TYR A 200 7.40 19.37 11.65
N THR A 201 7.68 20.63 11.90
CA THR A 201 7.27 21.68 10.98
C THR A 201 8.07 21.51 9.70
N VAL A 202 7.41 21.01 8.67
CA VAL A 202 7.96 21.02 7.32
C VAL A 202 8.09 22.48 6.93
N GLU A 203 9.30 22.98 6.79
CA GLU A 203 9.52 24.24 6.11
C GLU A 203 9.07 24.06 4.68
N LEU A 204 7.90 24.56 4.36
CA LEU A 204 7.47 24.72 2.97
C LEU A 204 8.46 25.71 2.36
N ARG A 205 9.44 25.22 1.64
CA ARG A 205 10.30 26.06 0.81
C ARG A 205 9.40 26.67 -0.26
N LYS A 206 9.30 28.00 -0.23
CA LYS A 206 8.73 28.79 -1.30
C LYS A 206 9.63 28.73 -2.52
#